data_d9d20b360b88ff7848ab830ef8c37cff
#
_entry.id   d9d20b360b88ff7848ab830ef8c37cff
#
_cell.length_a   1.000
_cell.length_b   1.000
_cell.length_c   1.000
_cell.angle_alpha   90.00
_cell.angle_beta   90.00
_cell.angle_gamma   90.00
#
_symmetry.space_group_name_H-M   'P 1'
#
loop_
_entity.id
_entity.type
_entity.pdbx_description
1 polymer ?
#
loop_
_entity_poly.entity_id
_entity_poly.type
_entity_poly.pdbx_seq_one_letter_code
_entity_poly.pdbx_strand_id
1 'polypeptide(L)'
;MYDKGSHGGTRGNLCCSGGKSLANIFDLFKKIGQEVPQASPITRVVACLGNPGEKYTHTRHNCGFICADYLFQKYHASPWRIRFQALCAECVIGGFRTLIMKPQTYMNNSGEAVREALAFYKLTPSAVVVICDDISFACGRMRIRADGSDGGQRGLRSVIQELNTDKFPRIRLGAGQKPEQYDMADWVLSQFTKEEEKALFDRLEDAAEALPLLFSGEIETAMSRCNGRGRNE
;
A
#
# COMPACT_ATOMS: atom_id res chain seq x y z
N MET A 1 34.03 47.70 79.76
CA MET A 1 35.22 46.88 80.08
C MET A 1 35.15 45.66 79.17
N TYR A 2 36.11 45.51 78.27
CA TYR A 2 36.51 44.32 77.49
C TYR A 2 35.52 43.67 76.56
N ASP A 3 35.88 43.14 75.43
CA ASP A 3 37.04 43.34 74.50
C ASP A 3 36.68 42.57 73.17
N LYS A 4 37.43 42.94 72.25
CA LYS A 4 37.37 42.47 70.86
C LYS A 4 37.57 40.96 70.63
N GLY A 5 37.01 40.44 69.61
CA GLY A 5 37.34 39.14 69.07
C GLY A 5 36.87 39.02 67.59
N SER A 6 37.72 39.46 66.66
CA SER A 6 37.60 39.23 65.22
C SER A 6 37.89 37.78 64.89
N HIS A 7 37.06 37.13 64.08
CA HIS A 7 37.55 36.07 63.20
C HIS A 7 36.77 36.03 61.89
N GLY A 8 37.52 36.12 60.84
CA GLY A 8 37.04 36.05 59.45
C GLY A 8 36.59 34.67 59.09
N GLY A 9 35.54 34.61 58.38
CA GLY A 9 34.98 33.40 57.77
C GLY A 9 34.67 33.68 56.29
N THR A 10 35.47 33.11 55.45
CA THR A 10 35.39 33.14 54.00
C THR A 10 34.00 32.72 53.54
N ARG A 11 33.34 33.62 52.78
CA ARG A 11 32.11 33.27 52.05
C ARG A 11 32.47 32.46 50.82
N GLY A 12 32.19 31.16 50.86
CA GLY A 12 32.18 30.31 49.67
C GLY A 12 31.02 30.68 48.75
N ASN A 13 31.32 31.12 47.56
CA ASN A 13 30.38 31.31 46.49
C ASN A 13 29.86 29.94 46.08
N LEU A 14 28.61 29.61 46.40
CA LEU A 14 27.90 28.49 45.79
C LEU A 14 27.34 28.99 44.46
N CYS A 15 27.99 28.59 43.42
CA CYS A 15 27.56 28.79 42.03
C CYS A 15 26.41 27.83 41.75
N CYS A 16 25.17 28.29 41.82
CA CYS A 16 24.00 27.52 41.34
C CYS A 16 23.95 27.64 39.81
N SER A 17 24.63 26.72 39.16
CA SER A 17 24.49 26.49 37.72
C SER A 17 23.25 25.62 37.46
N GLY A 18 22.41 26.02 36.53
CA GLY A 18 21.49 25.11 35.85
C GLY A 18 20.01 25.43 35.96
N GLY A 19 19.60 26.66 35.66
CA GLY A 19 18.23 26.90 35.22
C GLY A 19 18.04 26.36 33.84
N LYS A 20 17.49 25.13 33.67
CA LYS A 20 16.97 24.68 32.40
C LYS A 20 15.83 25.62 32.03
N SER A 21 16.08 26.50 31.07
CA SER A 21 15.06 27.33 30.43
C SER A 21 13.96 26.39 29.92
N LEU A 22 12.78 26.48 30.51
CA LEU A 22 11.57 25.89 29.95
C LEU A 22 11.38 26.51 28.56
N ALA A 23 11.59 25.70 27.53
CA ALA A 23 11.33 26.13 26.15
C ALA A 23 9.91 26.73 26.11
N ASN A 24 9.81 27.99 25.70
CA ASN A 24 8.55 28.71 25.66
C ASN A 24 7.63 27.93 24.70
N ILE A 25 6.39 27.67 25.12
CA ILE A 25 5.38 26.96 24.32
C ILE A 25 5.28 27.55 22.89
N PHE A 26 5.52 28.86 22.74
CA PHE A 26 5.59 29.54 21.46
C PHE A 26 6.79 29.12 20.60
N ASP A 27 7.92 28.67 21.19
CA ASP A 27 9.05 28.11 20.45
C ASP A 27 8.76 26.68 20.01
N LEU A 28 7.95 25.95 20.80
CA LEU A 28 7.42 24.64 20.38
C LEU A 28 6.45 24.80 19.20
N PHE A 29 5.55 25.78 19.24
CA PHE A 29 4.64 26.08 18.14
C PHE A 29 5.37 26.62 16.91
N LYS A 30 6.46 27.39 17.06
CA LYS A 30 7.33 27.77 15.93
C LYS A 30 8.05 26.59 15.31
N LYS A 31 8.48 25.60 16.10
CA LYS A 31 9.06 24.35 15.57
C LYS A 31 8.02 23.46 14.87
N ILE A 32 6.77 23.51 15.33
CA ILE A 32 5.65 22.78 14.68
C ILE A 32 5.18 23.53 13.42
N GLY A 33 5.36 24.85 13.34
CA GLY A 33 5.07 25.69 12.17
C GLY A 33 6.20 25.77 11.14
N GLN A 34 7.36 25.12 11.35
CA GLN A 34 8.36 24.94 10.31
C GLN A 34 7.81 23.96 9.30
N GLU A 35 7.35 24.51 8.17
CA GLU A 35 7.06 23.92 6.89
C GLU A 35 6.87 22.41 6.96
N VAL A 36 5.62 21.98 7.10
CA VAL A 36 5.24 20.65 6.60
C VAL A 36 5.74 20.64 5.15
N PRO A 37 6.75 19.84 4.78
CA PRO A 37 7.24 19.83 3.42
C PRO A 37 6.01 19.66 2.55
N GLN A 38 5.79 20.59 1.60
CA GLN A 38 4.63 20.52 0.71
C GLN A 38 4.67 19.13 0.12
N ALA A 39 3.75 18.28 0.57
CA ALA A 39 3.86 16.83 0.34
C ALA A 39 3.96 16.63 -1.16
N SER A 40 5.07 16.06 -1.63
CA SER A 40 5.29 15.81 -3.06
C SER A 40 4.03 15.17 -3.66
N PRO A 41 3.63 15.50 -4.89
CA PRO A 41 2.40 14.99 -5.48
C PRO A 41 2.41 13.46 -5.55
N ILE A 42 1.24 12.82 -5.50
CA ILE A 42 1.09 11.41 -5.82
C ILE A 42 1.56 11.19 -7.27
N THR A 43 2.46 10.25 -7.47
CA THR A 43 3.04 9.93 -8.78
C THR A 43 2.77 8.49 -9.22
N ARG A 44 2.28 7.64 -8.31
CA ARG A 44 1.96 6.24 -8.58
C ARG A 44 0.66 5.84 -7.88
N VAL A 45 -0.03 4.88 -8.48
CA VAL A 45 -1.27 4.29 -7.95
C VAL A 45 -1.11 2.78 -7.90
N VAL A 46 -1.49 2.16 -6.79
CA VAL A 46 -1.66 0.71 -6.66
C VAL A 46 -3.15 0.44 -6.50
N ALA A 47 -3.79 -0.05 -7.55
CA ALA A 47 -5.21 -0.39 -7.56
C ALA A 47 -5.37 -1.88 -7.20
N CYS A 48 -5.76 -2.13 -5.97
CA CYS A 48 -6.00 -3.47 -5.44
C CYS A 48 -7.47 -3.82 -5.63
N LEU A 49 -7.76 -4.85 -6.44
CA LEU A 49 -9.14 -5.19 -6.81
C LEU A 49 -9.78 -6.15 -5.80
N GLY A 50 -11.06 -5.97 -5.55
CA GLY A 50 -11.87 -6.76 -4.63
C GLY A 50 -13.30 -6.23 -4.54
N ASN A 51 -14.13 -6.91 -3.76
CA ASN A 51 -15.50 -6.50 -3.44
C ASN A 51 -15.58 -5.90 -2.03
N PRO A 52 -16.28 -4.79 -1.83
CA PRO A 52 -16.51 -4.23 -0.51
C PRO A 52 -17.52 -5.06 0.30
N GLY A 53 -17.37 -5.03 1.61
CA GLY A 53 -18.28 -5.69 2.57
C GLY A 53 -17.66 -6.90 3.24
N GLU A 54 -18.04 -7.09 4.51
CA GLU A 54 -17.47 -8.08 5.42
C GLU A 54 -17.52 -9.51 4.87
N LYS A 55 -18.62 -9.87 4.22
CA LYS A 55 -18.80 -11.21 3.63
C LYS A 55 -17.80 -11.59 2.54
N TYR A 56 -17.07 -10.59 1.97
CA TYR A 56 -16.08 -10.82 0.91
C TYR A 56 -14.63 -10.79 1.41
N THR A 57 -14.40 -10.39 2.65
CA THR A 57 -13.05 -10.09 3.19
C THR A 57 -12.04 -11.22 2.96
N HIS A 58 -12.46 -12.47 3.13
CA HIS A 58 -11.59 -13.65 3.00
C HIS A 58 -11.87 -14.46 1.73
N THR A 59 -12.56 -13.89 0.75
CA THR A 59 -12.83 -14.60 -0.49
C THR A 59 -11.65 -14.53 -1.45
N ARG A 60 -11.57 -15.52 -2.35
CA ARG A 60 -10.55 -15.63 -3.41
C ARG A 60 -10.50 -14.39 -4.28
N HIS A 61 -11.66 -13.79 -4.56
CA HIS A 61 -11.78 -12.57 -5.37
C HIS A 61 -11.23 -11.31 -4.68
N ASN A 62 -10.95 -11.39 -3.38
CA ASN A 62 -10.40 -10.28 -2.59
C ASN A 62 -8.88 -10.33 -2.40
N CYS A 63 -8.14 -11.16 -3.14
CA CYS A 63 -6.67 -11.19 -3.11
C CYS A 63 -6.05 -9.78 -3.20
N GLY A 64 -6.60 -8.92 -4.05
CA GLY A 64 -6.11 -7.55 -4.16
C GLY A 64 -6.34 -6.75 -2.88
N PHE A 65 -7.52 -6.82 -2.26
CA PHE A 65 -7.81 -6.15 -0.99
C PHE A 65 -6.92 -6.65 0.15
N ILE A 66 -6.71 -7.97 0.22
CA ILE A 66 -5.78 -8.59 1.19
C ILE A 66 -4.36 -8.03 0.98
N CYS A 67 -3.92 -7.93 -0.27
CA CYS A 67 -2.63 -7.32 -0.60
C CYS A 67 -2.58 -5.83 -0.21
N ALA A 68 -3.66 -5.08 -0.41
CA ALA A 68 -3.72 -3.67 0.00
C ALA A 68 -3.52 -3.50 1.51
N ASP A 69 -4.13 -4.36 2.33
CA ASP A 69 -3.98 -4.32 3.79
C ASP A 69 -2.56 -4.71 4.22
N TYR A 70 -1.93 -5.64 3.52
CA TYR A 70 -0.51 -5.96 3.71
C TYR A 70 0.39 -4.77 3.38
N LEU A 71 0.20 -4.14 2.21
CA LEU A 71 0.98 -2.97 1.79
C LEU A 71 0.78 -1.78 2.76
N PHE A 72 -0.46 -1.59 3.24
CA PHE A 72 -0.78 -0.56 4.24
C PHE A 72 0.08 -0.70 5.49
N GLN A 73 0.21 -1.92 6.02
CA GLN A 73 1.02 -2.18 7.21
C GLN A 73 2.52 -2.06 6.91
N LYS A 74 2.98 -2.69 5.82
CA LYS A 74 4.39 -2.73 5.43
C LYS A 74 4.99 -1.35 5.19
N TYR A 75 4.25 -0.47 4.53
CA TYR A 75 4.72 0.88 4.16
C TYR A 75 4.23 1.98 5.10
N HIS A 76 3.65 1.63 6.25
CA HIS A 76 3.13 2.57 7.24
C HIS A 76 2.27 3.65 6.59
N ALA A 77 1.33 3.24 5.75
CA ALA A 77 0.48 4.14 4.99
C ALA A 77 -0.41 5.01 5.88
N SER A 78 -0.83 6.15 5.37
CA SER A 78 -1.78 7.02 6.06
C SER A 78 -3.10 6.30 6.35
N PRO A 79 -3.88 6.74 7.34
CA PRO A 79 -5.20 6.14 7.59
C PRO A 79 -6.08 6.13 6.34
N TRP A 80 -6.85 5.05 6.17
CA TRP A 80 -7.79 4.91 5.06
C TRP A 80 -8.78 6.06 5.02
N ARG A 81 -9.01 6.63 3.84
CA ARG A 81 -10.01 7.67 3.58
C ARG A 81 -10.82 7.32 2.33
N ILE A 82 -12.09 7.63 2.34
CA ILE A 82 -12.94 7.47 1.14
C ILE A 82 -12.66 8.62 0.17
N ARG A 83 -12.12 8.28 -1.01
CA ARG A 83 -11.90 9.18 -2.15
C ARG A 83 -12.02 8.38 -3.44
N PHE A 84 -12.44 9.01 -4.53
CA PHE A 84 -12.50 8.37 -5.85
C PHE A 84 -13.30 7.05 -5.81
N GLN A 85 -14.42 7.02 -5.09
CA GLN A 85 -15.21 5.79 -4.89
C GLN A 85 -14.36 4.60 -4.38
N ALA A 86 -13.30 4.85 -3.62
CA ALA A 86 -12.39 3.85 -3.08
C ALA A 86 -11.96 4.20 -1.65
N LEU A 87 -11.55 3.20 -0.88
CA LEU A 87 -10.71 3.39 0.30
C LEU A 87 -9.29 3.65 -0.18
N CYS A 88 -8.75 4.81 0.18
CA CYS A 88 -7.44 5.28 -0.25
C CYS A 88 -6.52 5.54 0.93
N ALA A 89 -5.27 5.11 0.82
CA ALA A 89 -4.19 5.40 1.78
C ALA A 89 -2.95 5.82 1.00
N GLU A 90 -2.18 6.75 1.57
CA GLU A 90 -0.98 7.29 0.93
C GLU A 90 0.28 6.79 1.66
N CYS A 91 1.30 6.42 0.91
CA CYS A 91 2.60 6.01 1.44
C CYS A 91 3.72 6.36 0.45
N VAL A 92 4.95 5.98 0.82
CA VAL A 92 6.11 6.05 -0.09
C VAL A 92 6.60 4.63 -0.36
N ILE A 93 6.68 4.27 -1.63
CA ILE A 93 7.17 2.96 -2.08
C ILE A 93 8.32 3.20 -3.06
N GLY A 94 9.52 2.74 -2.71
CA GLY A 94 10.71 2.91 -3.57
C GLY A 94 11.03 4.36 -3.92
N GLY A 95 10.72 5.31 -3.03
CA GLY A 95 10.90 6.75 -3.28
C GLY A 95 9.74 7.43 -4.02
N PHE A 96 8.75 6.67 -4.48
CA PHE A 96 7.58 7.20 -5.17
C PHE A 96 6.42 7.42 -4.20
N ARG A 97 5.85 8.63 -4.20
CA ARG A 97 4.64 8.87 -3.45
C ARG A 97 3.45 8.20 -4.12
N THR A 98 2.85 7.27 -3.40
CA THR A 98 1.94 6.26 -3.93
C THR A 98 0.59 6.33 -3.24
N LEU A 99 -0.48 6.24 -4.02
CA LEU A 99 -1.84 6.01 -3.55
C LEU A 99 -2.15 4.51 -3.63
N ILE A 100 -2.38 3.87 -2.48
CA ILE A 100 -2.96 2.52 -2.43
C ILE A 100 -4.48 2.70 -2.40
N MET A 101 -5.21 1.98 -3.25
CA MET A 101 -6.65 2.10 -3.31
C MET A 101 -7.37 0.74 -3.38
N LYS A 102 -8.48 0.64 -2.63
CA LYS A 102 -9.44 -0.46 -2.67
C LYS A 102 -10.76 0.09 -3.22
N PRO A 103 -11.08 -0.11 -4.52
CA PRO A 103 -12.33 0.36 -5.12
C PRO A 103 -13.55 -0.14 -4.33
N GLN A 104 -14.54 0.73 -4.11
CA GLN A 104 -15.78 0.40 -3.42
C GLN A 104 -16.97 0.23 -4.38
N THR A 105 -16.69 0.21 -5.67
CA THR A 105 -17.64 0.13 -6.79
C THR A 105 -18.02 -1.30 -7.17
N TYR A 106 -17.67 -2.27 -6.33
CA TYR A 106 -17.66 -3.70 -6.65
C TYR A 106 -16.74 -4.05 -7.84
N MET A 107 -16.42 -5.34 -7.96
CA MET A 107 -15.42 -5.84 -8.92
C MET A 107 -15.68 -5.36 -10.36
N ASN A 108 -16.91 -5.44 -10.84
CA ASN A 108 -17.26 -5.13 -12.22
C ASN A 108 -17.06 -3.66 -12.62
N ASN A 109 -17.00 -2.74 -11.66
CA ASN A 109 -16.90 -1.29 -11.87
C ASN A 109 -15.62 -0.70 -11.25
N SER A 110 -14.63 -1.57 -10.96
CA SER A 110 -13.36 -1.12 -10.34
C SER A 110 -12.63 -0.06 -11.16
N GLY A 111 -12.80 -0.07 -12.48
CA GLY A 111 -12.17 0.87 -13.39
C GLY A 111 -12.62 2.32 -13.20
N GLU A 112 -13.89 2.56 -12.81
CA GLU A 112 -14.42 3.90 -12.54
C GLU A 112 -13.58 4.61 -11.46
N ALA A 113 -13.35 3.93 -10.34
CA ALA A 113 -12.53 4.45 -9.25
C ALA A 113 -11.09 4.74 -9.68
N VAL A 114 -10.49 3.83 -10.48
CA VAL A 114 -9.12 3.99 -10.97
C VAL A 114 -9.02 5.18 -11.92
N ARG A 115 -9.94 5.31 -12.87
CA ARG A 115 -10.00 6.44 -13.82
C ARG A 115 -10.13 7.77 -13.09
N GLU A 116 -11.03 7.85 -12.10
CA GLU A 116 -11.24 9.05 -11.30
C GLU A 116 -9.96 9.48 -10.56
N ALA A 117 -9.25 8.53 -9.93
CA ALA A 117 -8.00 8.80 -9.25
C ALA A 117 -6.90 9.28 -10.20
N LEU A 118 -6.70 8.60 -11.34
CA LEU A 118 -5.70 9.00 -12.34
C LEU A 118 -6.01 10.39 -12.92
N ALA A 119 -7.26 10.68 -13.24
CA ALA A 119 -7.68 11.99 -13.74
C ALA A 119 -7.41 13.10 -12.72
N PHE A 120 -7.73 12.88 -11.45
CA PHE A 120 -7.49 13.85 -10.39
C PHE A 120 -6.00 14.21 -10.21
N TYR A 121 -5.14 13.19 -10.21
CA TYR A 121 -3.69 13.40 -10.08
C TYR A 121 -3.00 13.69 -11.41
N LYS A 122 -3.74 13.76 -12.52
CA LYS A 122 -3.22 13.98 -13.90
C LYS A 122 -2.16 12.94 -14.28
N LEU A 123 -2.41 11.68 -13.92
CA LEU A 123 -1.52 10.57 -14.20
C LEU A 123 -1.97 9.81 -15.45
N THR A 124 -1.00 9.24 -16.15
CA THR A 124 -1.24 8.33 -17.27
C THR A 124 -1.50 6.90 -16.80
N PRO A 125 -2.13 6.02 -17.59
CA PRO A 125 -2.32 4.62 -17.25
C PRO A 125 -1.05 3.86 -16.87
N SER A 126 0.11 4.25 -17.38
CA SER A 126 1.40 3.65 -17.00
C SER A 126 1.82 3.92 -15.54
N ALA A 127 1.18 4.87 -14.86
CA ALA A 127 1.44 5.16 -13.46
C ALA A 127 0.65 4.25 -12.49
N VAL A 128 -0.27 3.41 -12.99
CA VAL A 128 -1.01 2.46 -12.16
C VAL A 128 -0.42 1.05 -12.25
N VAL A 129 -0.33 0.38 -11.09
CA VAL A 129 -0.16 -1.08 -11.00
C VAL A 129 -1.45 -1.66 -10.47
N VAL A 130 -2.04 -2.61 -11.20
CA VAL A 130 -3.26 -3.30 -10.78
C VAL A 130 -2.90 -4.62 -10.11
N ILE A 131 -3.46 -4.89 -8.92
CA ILE A 131 -3.30 -6.16 -8.21
C ILE A 131 -4.65 -6.87 -8.15
N CYS A 132 -4.72 -8.09 -8.66
CA CYS A 132 -5.96 -8.87 -8.73
C CYS A 132 -5.72 -10.38 -8.56
N ASP A 133 -6.79 -11.10 -8.31
CA ASP A 133 -6.80 -12.56 -8.29
C ASP A 133 -6.62 -13.18 -9.69
N ASP A 134 -6.14 -14.43 -9.72
CA ASP A 134 -6.06 -15.25 -10.92
C ASP A 134 -6.35 -16.72 -10.58
N ILE A 135 -7.45 -17.23 -11.11
CA ILE A 135 -7.89 -18.61 -10.88
C ILE A 135 -7.24 -19.63 -11.85
N SER A 136 -6.42 -19.17 -12.78
CA SER A 136 -5.63 -20.08 -13.63
C SER A 136 -4.37 -20.60 -12.94
N PHE A 137 -4.06 -20.06 -11.75
CA PHE A 137 -2.89 -20.43 -10.95
C PHE A 137 -3.30 -21.00 -9.60
N ALA A 138 -2.51 -21.97 -9.12
CA ALA A 138 -2.61 -22.41 -7.74
C ALA A 138 -2.30 -21.27 -6.77
N CYS A 139 -2.85 -21.34 -5.55
CA CYS A 139 -2.47 -20.44 -4.46
C CYS A 139 -0.96 -20.52 -4.22
N GLY A 140 -0.34 -19.41 -3.84
CA GLY A 140 1.11 -19.31 -3.69
C GLY A 140 1.88 -19.10 -5.01
N ARG A 141 1.17 -18.89 -6.12
CA ARG A 141 1.79 -18.44 -7.39
C ARG A 141 1.44 -16.99 -7.67
N MET A 142 2.37 -16.28 -8.26
CA MET A 142 2.19 -14.89 -8.69
C MET A 142 2.69 -14.71 -10.11
N ARG A 143 2.07 -13.81 -10.86
CA ARG A 143 2.51 -13.43 -12.20
C ARG A 143 2.41 -11.93 -12.39
N ILE A 144 3.51 -11.33 -12.82
CA ILE A 144 3.59 -9.94 -13.28
C ILE A 144 3.50 -9.92 -14.80
N ARG A 145 2.77 -8.95 -15.35
CA ARG A 145 2.69 -8.64 -16.77
C ARG A 145 2.78 -7.13 -16.96
N ALA A 146 3.44 -6.72 -18.05
CA ALA A 146 3.51 -5.32 -18.45
C ALA A 146 2.17 -4.80 -18.96
N ASP A 147 1.44 -5.67 -19.68
CA ASP A 147 0.20 -5.37 -20.40
C ASP A 147 -0.59 -6.66 -20.65
N GLY A 148 -1.65 -6.60 -21.43
CA GLY A 148 -2.43 -7.72 -21.94
C GLY A 148 -3.88 -7.75 -21.47
N SER A 149 -4.64 -8.74 -21.97
CA SER A 149 -6.07 -8.91 -21.73
C SER A 149 -6.43 -9.15 -20.28
N ASP A 150 -7.71 -9.05 -19.96
CA ASP A 150 -8.26 -9.28 -18.63
C ASP A 150 -8.15 -10.74 -18.16
N GLY A 151 -8.01 -11.72 -19.08
CA GLY A 151 -7.94 -13.15 -18.75
C GLY A 151 -9.17 -13.65 -17.97
N GLY A 152 -10.33 -13.04 -18.18
CA GLY A 152 -11.59 -13.39 -17.54
C GLY A 152 -11.82 -12.70 -16.19
N GLN A 153 -10.85 -11.93 -15.66
CA GLN A 153 -11.01 -11.20 -14.40
C GLN A 153 -11.81 -9.91 -14.65
N ARG A 154 -13.03 -9.85 -14.09
CA ARG A 154 -13.99 -8.79 -14.40
C ARG A 154 -13.56 -7.38 -13.96
N GLY A 155 -12.85 -7.28 -12.85
CA GLY A 155 -12.34 -5.99 -12.38
C GLY A 155 -11.21 -5.46 -13.27
N LEU A 156 -10.30 -6.33 -13.72
CA LEU A 156 -9.26 -5.97 -14.67
C LEU A 156 -9.87 -5.55 -16.02
N ARG A 157 -10.95 -6.24 -16.46
CA ARG A 157 -11.73 -5.84 -17.65
C ARG A 157 -12.28 -4.43 -17.49
N SER A 158 -12.90 -4.13 -16.35
CA SER A 158 -13.41 -2.79 -16.04
C SER A 158 -12.31 -1.73 -16.10
N VAL A 159 -11.13 -2.00 -15.54
CA VAL A 159 -9.99 -1.06 -15.60
C VAL A 159 -9.54 -0.84 -17.05
N ILE A 160 -9.43 -1.89 -17.85
CA ILE A 160 -9.05 -1.79 -19.27
C ILE A 160 -10.07 -0.93 -20.05
N GLN A 161 -11.36 -1.15 -19.82
CA GLN A 161 -12.43 -0.39 -20.46
C GLN A 161 -12.42 1.09 -20.07
N GLU A 162 -12.33 1.39 -18.78
CA GLU A 162 -12.36 2.77 -18.26
C GLU A 162 -11.10 3.58 -18.61
N LEU A 163 -9.95 2.93 -18.72
CA LEU A 163 -8.70 3.57 -19.14
C LEU A 163 -8.51 3.55 -20.67
N ASN A 164 -9.37 2.84 -21.40
CA ASN A 164 -9.30 2.63 -22.85
C ASN A 164 -7.91 2.13 -23.32
N THR A 165 -7.26 1.32 -22.49
CA THR A 165 -5.96 0.70 -22.76
C THR A 165 -5.70 -0.47 -21.83
N ASP A 166 -4.94 -1.45 -22.30
CA ASP A 166 -4.41 -2.56 -21.50
C ASP A 166 -2.91 -2.36 -21.15
N LYS A 167 -2.32 -1.23 -21.55
CA LYS A 167 -0.89 -0.93 -21.36
C LYS A 167 -0.60 -0.35 -19.99
N PHE A 168 -0.75 -1.17 -18.95
CA PHE A 168 -0.37 -0.86 -17.58
C PHE A 168 0.09 -2.15 -16.86
N PRO A 169 1.05 -2.08 -15.93
CA PRO A 169 1.51 -3.23 -15.19
C PRO A 169 0.42 -3.84 -14.30
N ARG A 170 0.41 -5.17 -14.21
CA ARG A 170 -0.47 -5.88 -13.28
C ARG A 170 0.25 -7.00 -12.57
N ILE A 171 -0.11 -7.21 -11.31
CA ILE A 171 0.30 -8.34 -10.47
C ILE A 171 -0.92 -9.23 -10.31
N ARG A 172 -0.82 -10.48 -10.76
CA ARG A 172 -1.88 -11.47 -10.66
C ARG A 172 -1.51 -12.49 -9.59
N LEU A 173 -2.31 -12.57 -8.54
CA LEU A 173 -2.12 -13.47 -7.39
C LEU A 173 -2.95 -14.74 -7.60
N GLY A 174 -2.33 -15.90 -7.53
CA GLY A 174 -3.02 -17.16 -7.68
C GLY A 174 -4.05 -17.36 -6.58
N ALA A 175 -5.29 -17.53 -6.98
CA ALA A 175 -6.44 -17.73 -6.10
C ALA A 175 -6.92 -19.18 -6.06
N GLY A 176 -6.16 -20.12 -6.65
CA GLY A 176 -6.51 -21.50 -6.77
C GLY A 176 -7.28 -21.82 -8.06
N GLN A 177 -6.91 -22.92 -8.70
CA GLN A 177 -7.59 -23.39 -9.90
C GLN A 177 -9.01 -23.82 -9.57
N LYS A 178 -9.95 -23.39 -10.42
CA LYS A 178 -11.36 -23.75 -10.26
C LYS A 178 -11.58 -25.25 -10.53
N PRO A 179 -12.10 -26.02 -9.57
CA PRO A 179 -12.52 -27.39 -9.84
C PRO A 179 -13.66 -27.42 -10.87
N GLU A 180 -13.73 -28.48 -11.69
CA GLU A 180 -14.70 -28.59 -12.78
C GLU A 180 -16.16 -28.46 -12.32
N GLN A 181 -16.47 -29.03 -11.13
CA GLN A 181 -17.81 -29.05 -10.55
C GLN A 181 -18.30 -27.71 -9.99
N TYR A 182 -17.42 -26.71 -9.87
CA TYR A 182 -17.80 -25.41 -9.33
C TYR A 182 -18.24 -24.45 -10.44
N ASP A 183 -19.25 -23.65 -10.16
CA ASP A 183 -19.51 -22.42 -10.94
C ASP A 183 -18.38 -21.39 -10.71
N MET A 184 -18.11 -20.57 -11.71
CA MET A 184 -17.04 -19.57 -11.66
C MET A 184 -17.28 -18.53 -10.57
N ALA A 185 -18.53 -18.05 -10.46
CA ALA A 185 -18.87 -17.02 -9.50
C ALA A 185 -18.79 -17.57 -8.07
N ASP A 186 -19.28 -18.79 -7.85
CA ASP A 186 -19.23 -19.44 -6.55
C ASP A 186 -17.78 -19.72 -6.14
N TRP A 187 -16.92 -20.12 -7.07
CA TRP A 187 -15.52 -20.37 -6.79
C TRP A 187 -14.78 -19.13 -6.34
N VAL A 188 -14.86 -18.02 -7.08
CA VAL A 188 -14.15 -16.80 -6.72
C VAL A 188 -14.69 -16.15 -5.44
N LEU A 189 -15.94 -16.42 -5.07
CA LEU A 189 -16.55 -15.95 -3.83
C LEU A 189 -16.39 -16.94 -2.66
N SER A 190 -15.79 -18.12 -2.89
CA SER A 190 -15.44 -19.05 -1.82
C SER A 190 -14.23 -18.53 -1.01
N GLN A 191 -14.11 -19.03 0.22
CA GLN A 191 -13.00 -18.68 1.09
C GLN A 191 -11.77 -19.55 0.80
N PHE A 192 -10.61 -19.05 1.17
CA PHE A 192 -9.38 -19.85 1.20
C PHE A 192 -9.40 -20.86 2.33
N THR A 193 -8.74 -22.00 2.14
CA THR A 193 -8.33 -22.85 3.27
C THR A 193 -7.16 -22.17 4.01
N LYS A 194 -6.84 -22.63 5.21
CA LYS A 194 -5.70 -22.10 5.97
C LYS A 194 -4.35 -22.25 5.26
N GLU A 195 -4.19 -23.36 4.56
CA GLU A 195 -2.98 -23.66 3.77
C GLU A 195 -2.87 -22.73 2.57
N GLU A 196 -3.98 -22.51 1.86
CA GLU A 196 -4.05 -21.60 0.72
C GLU A 196 -3.83 -20.14 1.15
N GLU A 197 -4.41 -19.73 2.28
CA GLU A 197 -4.21 -18.39 2.85
C GLU A 197 -2.73 -18.17 3.18
N LYS A 198 -2.08 -19.14 3.84
CA LYS A 198 -0.64 -19.07 4.11
C LYS A 198 0.17 -18.95 2.83
N ALA A 199 -0.13 -19.77 1.80
CA ALA A 199 0.55 -19.71 0.51
C ALA A 199 0.35 -18.35 -0.20
N LEU A 200 -0.83 -17.74 -0.06
CA LEU A 200 -1.08 -16.38 -0.55
C LEU A 200 -0.22 -15.35 0.19
N PHE A 201 -0.17 -15.41 1.53
CA PHE A 201 0.61 -14.47 2.35
C PHE A 201 2.09 -14.46 1.97
N ASP A 202 2.68 -15.63 1.67
CA ASP A 202 4.07 -15.73 1.22
C ASP A 202 4.32 -14.95 -0.09
N ARG A 203 3.28 -14.71 -0.91
CA ARG A 203 3.38 -13.93 -2.17
C ARG A 203 3.12 -12.44 -2.01
N LEU A 204 2.54 -12.01 -0.90
CA LEU A 204 2.31 -10.58 -0.65
C LEU A 204 3.63 -9.82 -0.50
N GLU A 205 4.64 -10.44 0.10
CA GLU A 205 5.99 -9.86 0.19
C GLU A 205 6.61 -9.69 -1.21
N ASP A 206 6.53 -10.73 -2.07
CA ASP A 206 7.03 -10.63 -3.44
C ASP A 206 6.30 -9.54 -4.24
N ALA A 207 4.98 -9.38 -4.04
CA ALA A 207 4.20 -8.31 -4.66
C ALA A 207 4.69 -6.93 -4.20
N ALA A 208 4.97 -6.78 -2.91
CA ALA A 208 5.50 -5.53 -2.37
C ALA A 208 6.92 -5.23 -2.91
N GLU A 209 7.81 -6.23 -2.97
CA GLU A 209 9.16 -6.09 -3.53
C GLU A 209 9.15 -5.75 -5.03
N ALA A 210 8.13 -6.16 -5.77
CA ALA A 210 8.01 -5.86 -7.19
C ALA A 210 7.61 -4.40 -7.46
N LEU A 211 6.86 -3.75 -6.57
CA LEU A 211 6.33 -2.40 -6.81
C LEU A 211 7.39 -1.34 -7.11
N PRO A 212 8.50 -1.23 -6.36
CA PRO A 212 9.57 -0.28 -6.70
C PRO A 212 10.11 -0.47 -8.12
N LEU A 213 10.32 -1.72 -8.55
CA LEU A 213 10.80 -2.05 -9.89
C LEU A 213 9.78 -1.67 -10.97
N LEU A 214 8.50 -1.94 -10.73
CA LEU A 214 7.43 -1.55 -11.66
C LEU A 214 7.31 -0.04 -11.77
N PHE A 215 7.51 0.69 -10.68
CA PHE A 215 7.45 2.15 -10.66
C PHE A 215 8.62 2.83 -11.34
N SER A 216 9.81 2.21 -11.30
CA SER A 216 11.00 2.69 -12.04
C SER A 216 11.03 2.25 -13.51
N GLY A 217 10.04 1.45 -13.96
CA GLY A 217 9.98 0.94 -15.34
C GLY A 217 10.79 -0.34 -15.57
N GLU A 218 11.35 -0.94 -14.52
CA GLU A 218 12.14 -2.18 -14.59
C GLU A 218 11.24 -3.43 -14.63
N ILE A 219 10.29 -3.46 -15.56
CA ILE A 219 9.24 -4.49 -15.61
C ILE A 219 9.83 -5.88 -15.85
N GLU A 220 10.80 -6.01 -16.77
CA GLU A 220 11.44 -7.29 -17.07
C GLU A 220 12.21 -7.84 -15.85
N THR A 221 12.86 -6.96 -15.10
CA THR A 221 13.53 -7.32 -13.84
C THR A 221 12.53 -7.85 -12.82
N ALA A 222 11.39 -7.16 -12.65
CA ALA A 222 10.31 -7.59 -11.75
C ALA A 222 9.73 -8.95 -12.19
N MET A 223 9.46 -9.13 -13.48
CA MET A 223 8.96 -10.38 -14.05
C MET A 223 9.93 -11.53 -13.84
N SER A 224 11.21 -11.33 -14.11
CA SER A 224 12.27 -12.35 -13.94
C SER A 224 12.40 -12.80 -12.47
N ARG A 225 12.36 -11.84 -11.54
CA ARG A 225 12.53 -12.13 -10.11
C ARG A 225 11.32 -12.82 -9.48
N CYS A 226 10.11 -12.46 -9.91
CA CYS A 226 8.88 -12.83 -9.23
C CYS A 226 8.09 -13.95 -9.92
N ASN A 227 8.05 -14.01 -11.26
CA ASN A 227 7.23 -14.98 -11.99
C ASN A 227 7.69 -16.43 -11.82
N GLY A 228 8.93 -16.66 -11.41
CA GLY A 228 9.50 -18.00 -11.19
C GLY A 228 9.34 -18.54 -9.77
N ARG A 229 9.06 -17.67 -8.80
CA ARG A 229 8.93 -18.06 -7.38
C ARG A 229 7.63 -18.85 -7.16
N GLY A 230 7.66 -19.86 -6.32
CA GLY A 230 6.51 -20.72 -6.02
C GLY A 230 6.26 -21.84 -7.04
N ARG A 231 7.21 -22.15 -7.90
CA ARG A 231 7.26 -23.44 -8.57
C ARG A 231 7.83 -24.43 -7.57
N ASN A 232 6.94 -25.03 -6.75
CA ASN A 232 7.32 -26.27 -6.10
C ASN A 232 7.37 -27.31 -7.20
N GLU A 233 8.49 -27.96 -7.29
CA GLU A 233 8.80 -29.12 -8.08
C GLU A 233 7.84 -30.27 -7.80
#